data_6ab674db059d76d16557aab04baf68bc
#
_entry.id   6ab674db059d76d16557aab04baf68bc
#
_cell.length_a   1.000
_cell.length_b   1.000
_cell.length_c   1.000
_cell.angle_alpha   90.00
_cell.angle_beta   90.00
_cell.angle_gamma   90.00
#
_symmetry.space_group_name_H-M   'P 1'
#
loop_
_entity.id
_entity.type
_entity.pdbx_description
1 polymer ?
#
loop_
_entity_poly.entity_id
_entity_poly.type
_entity_poly.pdbx_seq_one_letter_code
_entity_poly.pdbx_strand_id
1 'polypeptide(L)'
;MPRPVGKSTYLPGLDGLRAIAVIAVLLYHLSVPYSDGGLLGVGVFFTLSGYLITSILVRQWDRDGRIKFGQFWLRRFRRLLPAVITVLITVMMLTAFLDHGNLAKRGWEALSALFYYNNWYEIVAGDSYFDMFGGPQPLSHMWSLAVEEQFYLVWPFVFTAITFLWQRRKHSHGFAAVTCLVLAAISGAWMAYLVEPGVDHTRVYEGTDTRALGLLIGASLAFVWKPGVAASNASGSDSGAQASRSWRANAVARHLLDLVGLAGLAVVIFMMVRTDDNAMWLYQGGFAVLALATAAALLPLADEHSWMTRIVGLPPLRWLGAVSYTHLRAHET
;
A
#
# COMPACT_ATOMS: atom_id res chain seq x y z
N MET A 1 22.06 -32.16 -4.40
CA MET A 1 22.40 -30.76 -4.72
C MET A 1 21.19 -29.89 -4.42
N PRO A 2 21.28 -28.87 -3.59
CA PRO A 2 20.17 -27.95 -3.32
C PRO A 2 19.90 -27.15 -4.60
N ARG A 3 18.63 -27.09 -5.04
CA ARG A 3 18.19 -26.26 -6.17
C ARG A 3 18.45 -24.78 -5.83
N PRO A 4 18.98 -23.97 -6.77
CA PRO A 4 19.18 -22.57 -6.53
C PRO A 4 17.83 -21.90 -6.23
N VAL A 5 17.75 -21.21 -5.10
CA VAL A 5 16.61 -20.37 -4.71
C VAL A 5 16.49 -19.31 -5.80
N GLY A 6 15.36 -19.31 -6.51
CA GLY A 6 15.12 -18.33 -7.59
C GLY A 6 15.30 -16.91 -7.05
N LYS A 7 16.16 -16.13 -7.70
CA LYS A 7 16.38 -14.72 -7.36
C LYS A 7 15.04 -13.99 -7.33
N SER A 8 14.71 -13.38 -6.22
CA SER A 8 13.58 -12.44 -6.11
C SER A 8 13.76 -11.38 -7.20
N THR A 9 12.81 -11.28 -8.13
CA THR A 9 12.91 -10.32 -9.24
C THR A 9 12.65 -8.93 -8.67
N TYR A 10 13.69 -8.13 -8.61
CA TYR A 10 13.62 -6.73 -8.20
C TYR A 10 12.85 -5.91 -9.23
N LEU A 11 11.85 -5.14 -8.80
CA LEU A 11 10.95 -4.37 -9.66
C LEU A 11 11.16 -2.85 -9.45
N PRO A 12 12.06 -2.22 -10.20
CA PRO A 12 12.45 -0.80 -10.02
C PRO A 12 11.28 0.17 -10.20
N GLY A 13 10.29 -0.19 -11.02
CA GLY A 13 9.10 0.64 -11.25
C GLY A 13 8.25 0.84 -10.00
N LEU A 14 8.20 -0.17 -9.12
CA LEU A 14 7.45 -0.06 -7.86
C LEU A 14 8.12 0.91 -6.88
N ASP A 15 9.46 0.92 -6.83
CA ASP A 15 10.17 1.90 -6.01
C ASP A 15 10.01 3.31 -6.56
N GLY A 16 9.98 3.47 -7.87
CA GLY A 16 9.68 4.77 -8.50
C GLY A 16 8.28 5.29 -8.18
N LEU A 17 7.25 4.43 -8.17
CA LEU A 17 5.90 4.81 -7.77
C LEU A 17 5.86 5.24 -6.29
N ARG A 18 6.59 4.54 -5.43
CA ARG A 18 6.75 4.94 -4.02
C ARG A 18 7.41 6.30 -3.88
N ALA A 19 8.45 6.57 -4.68
CA ALA A 19 9.11 7.86 -4.66
C ALA A 19 8.14 9.00 -5.00
N ILE A 20 7.32 8.82 -6.04
CA ILE A 20 6.28 9.80 -6.41
C ILE A 20 5.32 10.03 -5.24
N ALA A 21 4.84 8.96 -4.61
CA ALA A 21 3.94 9.05 -3.46
C ALA A 21 4.57 9.76 -2.25
N VAL A 22 5.84 9.44 -1.90
CA VAL A 22 6.57 10.11 -0.81
C VAL A 22 6.79 11.58 -1.11
N ILE A 23 7.21 11.92 -2.34
CA ILE A 23 7.40 13.31 -2.74
C ILE A 23 6.10 14.09 -2.56
N ALA A 24 4.97 13.54 -3.01
CA ALA A 24 3.67 14.19 -2.87
C ALA A 24 3.31 14.46 -1.40
N VAL A 25 3.49 13.44 -0.53
CA VAL A 25 3.25 13.57 0.92
C VAL A 25 4.18 14.62 1.55
N LEU A 26 5.46 14.64 1.18
CA LEU A 26 6.41 15.64 1.69
C LEU A 26 6.04 17.06 1.26
N LEU A 27 5.67 17.26 0.00
CA LEU A 27 5.25 18.58 -0.50
C LEU A 27 3.99 19.06 0.21
N TYR A 28 3.03 18.19 0.49
CA TYR A 28 1.84 18.48 1.28
C TYR A 28 2.21 18.99 2.69
N HIS A 29 3.05 18.25 3.42
CA HIS A 29 3.46 18.62 4.77
C HIS A 29 4.33 19.90 4.82
N LEU A 30 5.01 20.22 3.72
CA LEU A 30 5.78 21.46 3.57
C LEU A 30 4.89 22.63 3.08
N SER A 31 3.58 22.44 2.93
CA SER A 31 2.63 23.42 2.46
C SER A 31 3.06 24.12 1.16
N VAL A 32 3.64 23.35 0.24
CA VAL A 32 4.07 23.84 -1.07
C VAL A 32 2.83 24.19 -1.90
N PRO A 33 2.79 25.33 -2.60
CA PRO A 33 1.66 25.67 -3.45
C PRO A 33 1.30 24.55 -4.43
N TYR A 34 0.02 24.28 -4.61
CA TYR A 34 -0.53 23.23 -5.49
C TYR A 34 -0.22 21.78 -5.03
N SER A 35 0.07 21.55 -3.76
CA SER A 35 0.32 20.21 -3.21
C SER A 35 -0.75 19.71 -2.22
N ASP A 36 -1.91 20.38 -2.15
CA ASP A 36 -2.97 20.05 -1.18
C ASP A 36 -3.46 18.61 -1.32
N GLY A 37 -3.50 18.06 -2.54
CA GLY A 37 -3.79 16.66 -2.78
C GLY A 37 -2.62 15.70 -2.54
N GLY A 38 -1.47 16.16 -2.04
CA GLY A 38 -0.31 15.30 -1.76
C GLY A 38 -0.57 14.25 -0.69
N LEU A 39 -1.54 14.49 0.22
CA LEU A 39 -2.04 13.51 1.18
C LEU A 39 -2.50 12.19 0.51
N LEU A 40 -2.89 12.24 -0.78
CA LEU A 40 -3.31 11.07 -1.56
C LEU A 40 -2.16 10.08 -1.81
N GLY A 41 -0.91 10.50 -1.63
CA GLY A 41 0.25 9.60 -1.66
C GLY A 41 0.12 8.43 -0.71
N VAL A 42 -0.49 8.62 0.47
CA VAL A 42 -0.79 7.54 1.42
C VAL A 42 -1.74 6.51 0.81
N GLY A 43 -2.75 6.94 0.04
CA GLY A 43 -3.66 6.04 -0.66
C GLY A 43 -2.96 5.19 -1.74
N VAL A 44 -1.95 5.76 -2.41
CA VAL A 44 -1.08 5.01 -3.35
C VAL A 44 -0.30 3.93 -2.59
N PHE A 45 0.26 4.26 -1.40
CA PHE A 45 0.94 3.28 -0.56
C PHE A 45 0.02 2.13 -0.14
N PHE A 46 -1.20 2.42 0.28
CA PHE A 46 -2.15 1.37 0.67
C PHE A 46 -2.44 0.40 -0.48
N THR A 47 -2.69 0.90 -1.69
CA THR A 47 -2.93 0.04 -2.86
C THR A 47 -1.69 -0.79 -3.20
N LEU A 48 -0.51 -0.18 -3.17
CA LEU A 48 0.77 -0.87 -3.39
C LEU A 48 1.02 -1.93 -2.31
N SER A 49 0.78 -1.62 -1.05
CA SER A 49 0.94 -2.52 0.10
C SER A 49 0.01 -3.72 0.01
N GLY A 50 -1.28 -3.50 -0.32
CA GLY A 50 -2.24 -4.56 -0.58
C GLY A 50 -1.79 -5.51 -1.68
N TYR A 51 -1.29 -4.96 -2.80
CA TYR A 51 -0.76 -5.73 -3.93
C TYR A 51 0.47 -6.57 -3.53
N LEU A 52 1.45 -5.96 -2.89
CA LEU A 52 2.71 -6.63 -2.56
C LEU A 52 2.52 -7.74 -1.54
N ILE A 53 1.79 -7.46 -0.46
CA ILE A 53 1.59 -8.43 0.60
C ILE A 53 0.78 -9.64 0.11
N THR A 54 -0.27 -9.38 -0.67
CA THR A 54 -1.09 -10.44 -1.25
C THR A 54 -0.30 -11.24 -2.28
N SER A 55 0.56 -10.60 -3.08
CA SER A 55 1.47 -11.30 -4.01
C SER A 55 2.42 -12.26 -3.31
N ILE A 56 2.89 -11.93 -2.10
CA ILE A 56 3.71 -12.84 -1.28
C ILE A 56 2.87 -14.02 -0.81
N LEU A 57 1.66 -13.78 -0.33
CA LEU A 57 0.76 -14.84 0.15
C LEU A 57 0.31 -15.76 -0.99
N VAL A 58 -0.05 -15.22 -2.17
CA VAL A 58 -0.41 -15.99 -3.36
C VAL A 58 0.75 -16.90 -3.79
N ARG A 59 1.98 -16.36 -3.86
CA ARG A 59 3.16 -17.18 -4.20
C ARG A 59 3.42 -18.29 -3.19
N GLN A 60 3.25 -18.00 -1.89
CA GLN A 60 3.42 -19.02 -0.85
C GLN A 60 2.33 -20.08 -0.92
N TRP A 61 1.08 -19.69 -1.14
CA TRP A 61 -0.05 -20.59 -1.29
C TRP A 61 0.12 -21.49 -2.51
N ASP A 62 0.45 -20.94 -3.67
CA ASP A 62 0.66 -21.67 -4.91
C ASP A 62 1.82 -22.70 -4.81
N ARG A 63 2.84 -22.39 -4.00
CA ARG A 63 4.00 -23.25 -3.82
C ARG A 63 3.81 -24.32 -2.75
N ASP A 64 3.28 -23.92 -1.57
CA ASP A 64 3.30 -24.74 -0.35
C ASP A 64 1.89 -25.27 0.02
N GLY A 65 0.82 -24.78 -0.62
CA GLY A 65 -0.58 -25.07 -0.28
C GLY A 65 -1.00 -24.57 1.11
N ARG A 66 -0.17 -23.80 1.78
CA ARG A 66 -0.41 -23.27 3.13
C ARG A 66 0.36 -21.98 3.39
N ILE A 67 -0.15 -21.17 4.33
CA ILE A 67 0.53 -19.96 4.79
C ILE A 67 1.28 -20.27 6.10
N LYS A 68 2.55 -19.84 6.17
CA LYS A 68 3.39 -19.94 7.38
C LYS A 68 3.28 -18.64 8.18
N PHE A 69 2.17 -18.46 8.90
CA PHE A 69 1.82 -17.23 9.62
C PHE A 69 2.96 -16.70 10.49
N GLY A 70 3.52 -17.52 11.38
CA GLY A 70 4.58 -17.07 12.30
C GLY A 70 5.82 -16.55 11.58
N GLN A 71 6.24 -17.19 10.47
CA GLN A 71 7.37 -16.72 9.66
C GLN A 71 7.04 -15.43 8.90
N PHE A 72 5.79 -15.27 8.48
CA PHE A 72 5.32 -14.07 7.82
C PHE A 72 5.40 -12.87 8.75
N TRP A 73 4.81 -12.95 9.94
CA TRP A 73 4.83 -11.85 10.91
C TRP A 73 6.21 -11.59 11.50
N LEU A 74 6.98 -12.63 11.83
CA LEU A 74 8.31 -12.47 12.38
C LEU A 74 9.24 -11.68 11.45
N ARG A 75 9.18 -11.95 10.12
CA ARG A 75 9.95 -11.18 9.13
C ARG A 75 9.54 -9.71 9.11
N ARG A 76 8.25 -9.41 9.26
CA ARG A 76 7.78 -8.01 9.29
C ARG A 76 8.18 -7.31 10.57
N PHE A 77 7.95 -7.91 11.72
CA PHE A 77 8.33 -7.30 13.00
C PHE A 77 9.82 -7.01 13.09
N ARG A 78 10.68 -7.97 12.72
CA ARG A 78 12.13 -7.75 12.70
C ARG A 78 12.56 -6.59 11.81
N ARG A 79 11.78 -6.29 10.81
CA ARG A 79 12.05 -5.24 9.85
C ARG A 79 11.56 -3.87 10.29
N LEU A 80 10.37 -3.77 10.86
CA LEU A 80 9.69 -2.49 11.16
C LEU A 80 9.95 -2.02 12.59
N LEU A 81 9.95 -2.93 13.56
CA LEU A 81 10.08 -2.59 14.98
C LEU A 81 11.35 -1.75 15.28
N PRO A 82 12.55 -2.06 14.74
CA PRO A 82 13.74 -1.25 15.05
C PRO A 82 13.58 0.21 14.62
N ALA A 83 13.01 0.46 13.45
CA ALA A 83 12.77 1.81 12.95
C ALA A 83 11.72 2.55 13.79
N VAL A 84 10.59 1.90 14.08
CA VAL A 84 9.54 2.46 14.94
C VAL A 84 10.10 2.83 16.30
N ILE A 85 10.80 1.91 16.99
CA ILE A 85 11.41 2.17 18.28
C ILE A 85 12.38 3.34 18.23
N THR A 86 13.22 3.43 17.18
CA THR A 86 14.17 4.55 17.02
C THR A 86 13.43 5.88 16.92
N VAL A 87 12.37 5.96 16.09
CA VAL A 87 11.56 7.18 15.94
C VAL A 87 10.90 7.54 17.27
N LEU A 88 10.27 6.58 17.95
CA LEU A 88 9.59 6.82 19.22
C LEU A 88 10.55 7.31 20.30
N ILE A 89 11.72 6.68 20.46
CA ILE A 89 12.75 7.13 21.41
C ILE A 89 13.19 8.55 21.06
N THR A 90 13.47 8.84 19.78
CA THR A 90 13.92 10.17 19.36
C THR A 90 12.86 11.23 19.65
N VAL A 91 11.60 10.98 19.32
CA VAL A 91 10.51 11.93 19.58
C VAL A 91 10.31 12.11 21.09
N MET A 92 10.32 11.04 21.88
CA MET A 92 10.19 11.14 23.35
C MET A 92 11.34 11.92 23.99
N MET A 93 12.58 11.70 23.53
CA MET A 93 13.73 12.47 24.00
C MET A 93 13.58 13.95 23.63
N LEU A 94 13.25 14.28 22.38
CA LEU A 94 13.03 15.66 21.96
C LEU A 94 11.91 16.32 22.75
N THR A 95 10.79 15.63 22.97
CA THR A 95 9.68 16.13 23.80
C THR A 95 10.13 16.39 25.24
N ALA A 96 10.92 15.47 25.82
CA ALA A 96 11.45 15.64 27.17
C ALA A 96 12.38 16.85 27.32
N PHE A 97 13.08 17.28 26.25
CA PHE A 97 13.98 18.43 26.26
C PHE A 97 13.29 19.75 25.86
N LEU A 98 12.35 19.70 24.91
CA LEU A 98 11.81 20.89 24.24
C LEU A 98 10.36 21.22 24.68
N ASP A 99 9.59 20.22 25.14
CA ASP A 99 8.14 20.35 25.37
C ASP A 99 7.66 19.50 26.55
N HIS A 100 8.24 19.73 27.73
CA HIS A 100 7.94 18.96 28.94
C HIS A 100 6.44 18.93 29.28
N GLY A 101 5.69 19.97 28.96
CA GLY A 101 4.25 20.07 29.25
C GLY A 101 3.42 19.00 28.53
N ASN A 102 3.87 18.53 27.38
CA ASN A 102 3.17 17.53 26.55
C ASN A 102 3.71 16.11 26.69
N LEU A 103 4.65 15.88 27.60
CA LEU A 103 5.33 14.57 27.73
C LEU A 103 4.34 13.42 27.98
N ALA A 104 3.32 13.62 28.80
CA ALA A 104 2.31 12.59 29.07
C ALA A 104 1.45 12.28 27.83
N LYS A 105 0.99 13.33 27.11
CA LYS A 105 0.25 13.16 25.84
C LYS A 105 1.08 12.41 24.83
N ARG A 106 2.32 12.84 24.58
CA ARG A 106 3.26 12.17 23.66
C ARG A 106 3.60 10.74 24.08
N GLY A 107 3.62 10.46 25.38
CA GLY A 107 3.78 9.09 25.88
C GLY A 107 2.65 8.16 25.46
N TRP A 108 1.41 8.61 25.52
CA TRP A 108 0.26 7.84 25.05
C TRP A 108 0.24 7.67 23.53
N GLU A 109 0.57 8.73 22.78
CA GLU A 109 0.74 8.66 21.32
C GLU A 109 1.85 7.65 20.96
N ALA A 110 3.01 7.71 21.64
CA ALA A 110 4.10 6.78 21.40
C ALA A 110 3.71 5.33 21.72
N LEU A 111 2.95 5.11 22.80
CA LEU A 111 2.45 3.79 23.17
C LEU A 111 1.46 3.27 22.10
N SER A 112 0.55 4.11 21.65
CA SER A 112 -0.42 3.76 20.59
C SER A 112 0.28 3.43 19.27
N ALA A 113 1.32 4.17 18.90
CA ALA A 113 2.13 3.93 17.71
C ALA A 113 2.94 2.61 17.84
N LEU A 114 3.52 2.32 19.01
CA LEU A 114 4.26 1.08 19.26
C LEU A 114 3.40 -0.18 19.07
N PHE A 115 2.12 -0.09 19.45
CA PHE A 115 1.15 -1.19 19.31
C PHE A 115 0.28 -1.09 18.08
N TYR A 116 0.60 -0.17 17.15
CA TYR A 116 -0.09 -0.01 15.87
C TYR A 116 -1.60 0.25 15.98
N TYR A 117 -2.04 1.06 16.96
CA TYR A 117 -3.42 1.55 17.04
C TYR A 117 -3.53 3.08 17.08
N ASN A 118 -2.48 3.78 16.66
CA ASN A 118 -2.37 5.23 16.71
C ASN A 118 -3.54 5.94 15.99
N ASN A 119 -3.95 5.43 14.84
CA ASN A 119 -5.10 5.96 14.10
C ASN A 119 -6.40 5.97 14.94
N TRP A 120 -6.67 4.89 15.67
CA TRP A 120 -7.85 4.82 16.54
C TRP A 120 -7.69 5.68 17.79
N TYR A 121 -6.47 5.79 18.31
CA TYR A 121 -6.18 6.69 19.41
C TYR A 121 -6.44 8.15 19.04
N GLU A 122 -5.96 8.63 17.89
CA GLU A 122 -6.16 10.00 17.38
C GLU A 122 -7.64 10.28 17.12
N ILE A 123 -8.36 9.34 16.47
CA ILE A 123 -9.81 9.45 16.25
C ILE A 123 -10.59 9.61 17.58
N VAL A 124 -10.28 8.81 18.59
CA VAL A 124 -10.98 8.83 19.88
C VAL A 124 -10.57 10.05 20.73
N ALA A 125 -9.31 10.46 20.64
CA ALA A 125 -8.82 11.66 21.32
C ALA A 125 -9.40 12.96 20.72
N GLY A 126 -9.98 12.91 19.50
CA GLY A 126 -10.46 14.08 18.78
C GLY A 126 -9.32 14.92 18.22
N ASP A 127 -8.12 14.36 18.10
CA ASP A 127 -7.00 15.03 17.46
C ASP A 127 -7.24 15.03 15.93
N SER A 128 -7.37 16.22 15.34
CA SER A 128 -7.60 16.34 13.89
C SER A 128 -6.31 16.21 13.11
N TYR A 129 -6.32 15.34 12.09
CA TYR A 129 -5.22 15.25 11.11
C TYR A 129 -5.08 16.54 10.31
N PHE A 130 -6.18 17.25 10.10
CA PHE A 130 -6.27 18.45 9.27
C PHE A 130 -6.07 19.76 10.08
N ASP A 131 -5.92 19.68 11.42
CA ASP A 131 -5.69 20.84 12.27
C ASP A 131 -4.24 21.34 12.16
N MET A 132 -4.03 22.31 11.29
CA MET A 132 -2.74 22.98 11.12
C MET A 132 -2.35 23.89 12.30
N PHE A 133 -3.27 24.19 13.21
CA PHE A 133 -3.07 25.14 14.32
C PHE A 133 -2.85 24.44 15.67
N GLY A 134 -3.08 23.16 15.78
CA GLY A 134 -2.96 22.37 17.01
C GLY A 134 -1.52 22.17 17.54
N GLY A 135 -0.54 22.76 16.86
CA GLY A 135 0.88 22.61 17.19
C GLY A 135 1.53 21.35 16.59
N PRO A 136 2.84 21.15 16.79
CA PRO A 136 3.56 20.04 16.20
C PRO A 136 3.03 18.67 16.68
N GLN A 137 2.63 17.82 15.76
CA GLN A 137 2.19 16.46 16.01
C GLN A 137 3.20 15.44 15.41
N PRO A 138 4.35 15.22 16.02
CA PRO A 138 5.47 14.50 15.42
C PRO A 138 5.19 13.02 15.17
N LEU A 139 4.17 12.44 15.80
CA LEU A 139 3.78 11.03 15.66
C LEU A 139 2.49 10.85 14.84
N SER A 140 1.83 11.92 14.38
CA SER A 140 0.57 11.80 13.63
C SER A 140 0.72 10.92 12.38
N HIS A 141 1.84 11.04 11.64
CA HIS A 141 2.10 10.19 10.46
C HIS A 141 2.10 8.68 10.73
N MET A 142 2.18 8.26 12.00
CA MET A 142 2.16 6.84 12.38
C MET A 142 0.78 6.18 12.17
N TRP A 143 -0.29 6.97 11.99
CA TRP A 143 -1.62 6.44 11.71
C TRP A 143 -1.65 5.54 10.46
N SER A 144 -0.97 5.95 9.40
CA SER A 144 -0.95 5.19 8.14
C SER A 144 -0.21 3.85 8.29
N LEU A 145 0.88 3.83 9.07
CA LEU A 145 1.58 2.60 9.41
C LEU A 145 0.71 1.69 10.27
N ALA A 146 -0.06 2.26 11.22
CA ALA A 146 -0.99 1.49 12.04
C ALA A 146 -2.06 0.79 11.18
N VAL A 147 -2.67 1.49 10.23
CA VAL A 147 -3.63 0.90 9.27
C VAL A 147 -3.01 -0.26 8.50
N GLU A 148 -1.79 -0.08 7.97
CA GLU A 148 -1.08 -1.15 7.25
C GLU A 148 -0.81 -2.37 8.11
N GLU A 149 -0.26 -2.18 9.32
CA GLU A 149 0.10 -3.31 10.20
C GLU A 149 -1.13 -4.04 10.75
N GLN A 150 -2.24 -3.32 11.03
CA GLN A 150 -3.53 -3.96 11.34
C GLN A 150 -4.02 -4.82 10.17
N PHE A 151 -3.93 -4.31 8.94
CA PHE A 151 -4.25 -5.10 7.76
C PHE A 151 -3.34 -6.32 7.64
N TYR A 152 -2.04 -6.19 7.83
CA TYR A 152 -1.09 -7.30 7.75
C TYR A 152 -1.24 -8.34 8.86
N LEU A 153 -1.80 -7.94 10.00
CA LEU A 153 -2.14 -8.88 11.07
C LEU A 153 -3.35 -9.74 10.68
N VAL A 154 -4.39 -9.14 10.13
CA VAL A 154 -5.67 -9.79 9.83
C VAL A 154 -5.66 -10.45 8.45
N TRP A 155 -5.03 -9.82 7.46
CA TRP A 155 -5.11 -10.22 6.07
C TRP A 155 -4.70 -11.67 5.76
N PRO A 156 -3.62 -12.26 6.34
CA PRO A 156 -3.27 -13.65 6.07
C PRO A 156 -4.37 -14.65 6.43
N PHE A 157 -5.17 -14.36 7.46
CA PHE A 157 -6.32 -15.19 7.84
C PHE A 157 -7.46 -15.04 6.83
N VAL A 158 -7.81 -13.79 6.48
CA VAL A 158 -8.85 -13.49 5.49
C VAL A 158 -8.44 -14.06 4.13
N PHE A 159 -7.19 -13.88 3.70
CA PHE A 159 -6.63 -14.48 2.49
C PHE A 159 -6.79 -16.00 2.49
N THR A 160 -6.42 -16.67 3.59
CA THR A 160 -6.54 -18.13 3.71
C THR A 160 -8.00 -18.57 3.63
N ALA A 161 -8.92 -17.86 4.29
CA ALA A 161 -10.34 -18.14 4.22
C ALA A 161 -10.89 -17.99 2.77
N ILE A 162 -10.54 -16.89 2.08
CA ILE A 162 -10.95 -16.64 0.69
C ILE A 162 -10.40 -17.74 -0.23
N THR A 163 -9.10 -18.05 -0.14
CA THR A 163 -8.48 -19.07 -0.99
C THR A 163 -9.04 -20.46 -0.71
N PHE A 164 -9.28 -20.80 0.55
CA PHE A 164 -9.91 -22.07 0.95
C PHE A 164 -11.35 -22.18 0.40
N LEU A 165 -12.13 -21.11 0.48
CA LEU A 165 -13.50 -21.05 -0.05
C LEU A 165 -13.55 -21.35 -1.56
N TRP A 166 -12.61 -20.81 -2.33
CA TRP A 166 -12.59 -20.90 -3.78
C TRP A 166 -11.67 -21.97 -4.37
N GLN A 167 -10.86 -22.67 -3.55
CA GLN A 167 -9.83 -23.64 -4.03
C GLN A 167 -10.36 -24.73 -4.94
N ARG A 168 -11.63 -25.13 -4.80
CA ARG A 168 -12.27 -26.18 -5.61
C ARG A 168 -12.82 -25.66 -6.94
N ARG A 169 -12.74 -24.38 -7.21
CA ARG A 169 -13.29 -23.76 -8.43
C ARG A 169 -12.20 -23.63 -9.50
N LYS A 170 -12.57 -23.88 -10.78
CA LYS A 170 -11.66 -23.81 -11.93
C LYS A 170 -10.93 -22.44 -12.04
N HIS A 171 -11.57 -21.34 -11.64
CA HIS A 171 -11.04 -19.98 -11.67
C HIS A 171 -10.91 -19.40 -10.26
N SER A 172 -10.32 -20.14 -9.33
CA SER A 172 -10.22 -19.78 -7.91
C SER A 172 -9.63 -18.38 -7.67
N HIS A 173 -8.56 -18.02 -8.38
CA HIS A 173 -7.96 -16.69 -8.27
C HIS A 173 -8.89 -15.56 -8.74
N GLY A 174 -9.68 -15.77 -9.81
CA GLY A 174 -10.66 -14.79 -10.26
C GLY A 174 -11.77 -14.57 -9.24
N PHE A 175 -12.30 -15.65 -8.65
CA PHE A 175 -13.30 -15.52 -7.59
C PHE A 175 -12.74 -14.86 -6.34
N ALA A 176 -11.49 -15.14 -5.97
CA ALA A 176 -10.81 -14.47 -4.86
C ALA A 176 -10.61 -12.97 -5.13
N ALA A 177 -10.23 -12.60 -6.35
CA ALA A 177 -10.12 -11.20 -6.77
C ALA A 177 -11.46 -10.46 -6.67
N VAL A 178 -12.56 -11.08 -7.16
CA VAL A 178 -13.92 -10.50 -7.05
C VAL A 178 -14.33 -10.36 -5.59
N THR A 179 -14.01 -11.32 -4.72
CA THR A 179 -14.29 -11.21 -3.29
C THR A 179 -13.57 -10.01 -2.68
N CYS A 180 -12.31 -9.78 -3.03
CA CYS A 180 -11.56 -8.58 -2.59
C CYS A 180 -12.21 -7.29 -3.10
N LEU A 181 -12.69 -7.25 -4.35
CA LEU A 181 -13.39 -6.08 -4.89
C LEU A 181 -14.71 -5.80 -4.18
N VAL A 182 -15.46 -6.85 -3.83
CA VAL A 182 -16.70 -6.71 -3.05
C VAL A 182 -16.41 -6.14 -1.66
N LEU A 183 -15.39 -6.66 -0.97
CA LEU A 183 -14.96 -6.12 0.32
C LEU A 183 -14.47 -4.67 0.21
N ALA A 184 -13.74 -4.34 -0.86
CA ALA A 184 -13.32 -2.97 -1.16
C ALA A 184 -14.51 -2.04 -1.39
N ALA A 185 -15.52 -2.49 -2.14
CA ALA A 185 -16.74 -1.72 -2.37
C ALA A 185 -17.53 -1.48 -1.07
N ILE A 186 -17.58 -2.47 -0.17
CA ILE A 186 -18.20 -2.32 1.16
C ILE A 186 -17.42 -1.26 1.98
N SER A 187 -16.09 -1.32 2.01
CA SER A 187 -15.24 -0.33 2.70
C SER A 187 -15.44 1.08 2.13
N GLY A 188 -15.49 1.22 0.80
CA GLY A 188 -15.72 2.51 0.14
C GLY A 188 -17.14 3.05 0.36
N ALA A 189 -18.16 2.20 0.32
CA ALA A 189 -19.54 2.57 0.64
C ALA A 189 -19.66 3.01 2.11
N TRP A 190 -18.97 2.34 3.01
CA TRP A 190 -18.89 2.71 4.43
C TRP A 190 -18.21 4.07 4.63
N MET A 191 -17.12 4.34 3.92
CA MET A 191 -16.47 5.66 3.90
C MET A 191 -17.44 6.74 3.44
N ALA A 192 -18.14 6.51 2.32
CA ALA A 192 -19.10 7.46 1.77
C ALA A 192 -20.32 7.69 2.67
N TYR A 193 -20.69 6.69 3.47
CA TYR A 193 -21.79 6.79 4.44
C TYR A 193 -21.38 7.60 5.68
N LEU A 194 -20.14 7.47 6.14
CA LEU A 194 -19.65 8.13 7.35
C LEU A 194 -19.23 9.59 7.14
N VAL A 195 -18.98 10.00 5.91
CA VAL A 195 -18.53 11.39 5.64
C VAL A 195 -19.71 12.35 5.76
N GLU A 196 -19.53 13.40 6.56
CA GLU A 196 -20.54 14.44 6.78
C GLU A 196 -20.00 15.81 6.34
N PRO A 197 -20.81 16.66 5.67
CA PRO A 197 -20.42 18.00 5.28
C PRO A 197 -20.10 18.89 6.49
N GLY A 198 -18.98 19.60 6.46
CA GLY A 198 -18.63 20.56 7.51
C GLY A 198 -18.14 19.92 8.83
N VAL A 199 -17.95 18.60 8.86
CA VAL A 199 -17.36 17.87 9.98
C VAL A 199 -15.91 17.50 9.64
N ASP A 200 -15.05 17.43 10.64
CA ASP A 200 -13.68 16.97 10.48
C ASP A 200 -13.64 15.55 9.89
N HIS A 201 -12.82 15.37 8.86
CA HIS A 201 -12.76 14.11 8.10
C HIS A 201 -11.76 13.11 8.66
N THR A 202 -11.10 13.36 9.79
CA THR A 202 -10.07 12.47 10.38
C THR A 202 -10.60 11.06 10.57
N ARG A 203 -11.83 10.88 11.07
CA ARG A 203 -12.44 9.55 11.25
C ARG A 203 -12.51 8.73 9.96
N VAL A 204 -12.90 9.35 8.85
CA VAL A 204 -13.03 8.67 7.56
C VAL A 204 -11.69 8.56 6.84
N TYR A 205 -10.76 9.48 7.12
CA TYR A 205 -9.42 9.50 6.54
C TYR A 205 -8.48 8.50 7.19
N GLU A 206 -8.52 8.32 8.51
CA GLU A 206 -7.60 7.44 9.26
C GLU A 206 -8.19 6.08 9.62
N GLY A 207 -9.50 5.89 9.51
CA GLY A 207 -10.16 4.65 9.87
C GLY A 207 -9.66 3.45 9.06
N THR A 208 -9.25 2.38 9.72
CA THR A 208 -8.79 1.15 9.05
C THR A 208 -9.90 0.53 8.20
N ASP A 209 -11.14 0.62 8.64
CA ASP A 209 -12.33 0.12 7.98
C ASP A 209 -12.64 0.87 6.67
N THR A 210 -12.40 2.18 6.64
CA THR A 210 -12.59 3.02 5.44
C THR A 210 -11.39 2.93 4.49
N ARG A 211 -10.18 2.86 5.03
CA ARG A 211 -8.93 2.78 4.24
C ARG A 211 -8.61 1.40 3.70
N ALA A 212 -9.28 0.35 4.20
CA ALA A 212 -9.17 -1.00 3.65
C ALA A 212 -9.51 -1.06 2.15
N LEU A 213 -10.30 -0.13 1.62
CA LEU A 213 -10.61 0.03 0.20
C LEU A 213 -9.35 -0.06 -0.68
N GLY A 214 -8.34 0.76 -0.44
CA GLY A 214 -7.11 0.79 -1.24
C GLY A 214 -6.32 -0.52 -1.14
N LEU A 215 -6.14 -1.02 0.09
CA LEU A 215 -5.45 -2.29 0.37
C LEU A 215 -6.12 -3.47 -0.33
N LEU A 216 -7.46 -3.53 -0.33
CA LEU A 216 -8.25 -4.60 -0.94
C LEU A 216 -8.27 -4.54 -2.47
N ILE A 217 -8.26 -3.34 -3.08
CA ILE A 217 -8.08 -3.17 -4.53
C ILE A 217 -6.70 -3.68 -4.95
N GLY A 218 -5.64 -3.31 -4.21
CA GLY A 218 -4.31 -3.83 -4.44
C GLY A 218 -4.23 -5.36 -4.28
N ALA A 219 -4.89 -5.90 -3.25
CA ALA A 219 -4.99 -7.34 -3.02
C ALA A 219 -5.72 -8.07 -4.15
N SER A 220 -6.81 -7.51 -4.66
CA SER A 220 -7.53 -8.04 -5.83
C SER A 220 -6.62 -8.17 -7.04
N LEU A 221 -5.85 -7.11 -7.33
CA LEU A 221 -4.89 -7.13 -8.44
C LEU A 221 -3.89 -8.27 -8.31
N ALA A 222 -3.38 -8.55 -7.11
CA ALA A 222 -2.38 -9.58 -6.86
C ALA A 222 -2.85 -11.01 -7.18
N PHE A 223 -4.13 -11.28 -7.10
CA PHE A 223 -4.70 -12.58 -7.48
C PHE A 223 -4.66 -12.81 -9.00
N VAL A 224 -4.82 -11.76 -9.81
CA VAL A 224 -4.93 -11.86 -11.27
C VAL A 224 -3.65 -11.44 -11.99
N TRP A 225 -2.82 -10.60 -11.36
CA TRP A 225 -1.61 -10.03 -11.94
C TRP A 225 -0.38 -10.31 -11.07
N LYS A 226 0.39 -11.35 -11.42
CA LYS A 226 1.58 -11.75 -10.66
C LYS A 226 2.81 -10.94 -11.09
N PRO A 227 3.55 -10.31 -10.16
CA PRO A 227 4.76 -9.58 -10.50
C PRO A 227 5.86 -10.51 -10.99
N GLY A 228 6.58 -10.10 -12.05
CA GLY A 228 7.90 -10.60 -12.42
C GLY A 228 8.07 -12.11 -12.56
N VAL A 229 7.03 -12.89 -12.90
CA VAL A 229 7.22 -14.27 -13.29
C VAL A 229 7.77 -14.30 -14.72
N ALA A 230 9.03 -13.86 -14.87
CA ALA A 230 9.84 -14.27 -16.00
C ALA A 230 9.83 -15.81 -16.05
N ALA A 231 9.61 -16.33 -17.25
CA ALA A 231 9.45 -17.74 -17.54
C ALA A 231 10.71 -18.56 -17.20
N SER A 232 11.00 -18.80 -15.92
CA SER A 232 11.96 -19.81 -15.52
C SER A 232 11.19 -21.04 -15.03
N ASN A 233 11.14 -22.05 -15.93
CA ASN A 233 10.93 -23.46 -15.61
C ASN A 233 9.61 -23.87 -14.92
N ALA A 234 8.49 -23.65 -15.59
CA ALA A 234 7.32 -24.47 -15.35
C ALA A 234 7.09 -25.38 -16.57
N SER A 235 7.74 -26.54 -16.57
CA SER A 235 7.32 -27.72 -17.33
C SER A 235 6.07 -28.31 -16.66
N GLY A 236 4.95 -27.59 -16.76
CA GLY A 236 3.64 -28.02 -16.30
C GLY A 236 2.60 -27.49 -17.27
N SER A 237 1.76 -28.37 -17.74
CA SER A 237 0.69 -28.18 -18.72
C SER A 237 -0.48 -27.38 -18.17
N ASP A 238 -0.24 -26.13 -17.73
CA ASP A 238 -1.30 -25.25 -17.25
C ASP A 238 -1.67 -24.25 -18.35
N SER A 239 -2.81 -24.49 -19.01
CA SER A 239 -3.30 -23.70 -20.14
C SER A 239 -3.49 -22.23 -19.81
N GLY A 240 -3.78 -21.89 -18.53
CA GLY A 240 -3.87 -20.51 -18.05
C GLY A 240 -2.53 -19.78 -17.98
N ALA A 241 -1.46 -20.49 -17.60
CA ALA A 241 -0.09 -19.95 -17.57
C ALA A 241 0.45 -19.71 -19.00
N GLN A 242 0.05 -20.53 -19.95
CA GLN A 242 0.45 -20.43 -21.36
C GLN A 242 -0.25 -19.26 -22.06
N ALA A 243 -1.52 -19.00 -21.77
CA ALA A 243 -2.26 -17.84 -22.27
C ALA A 243 -1.67 -16.52 -21.71
N SER A 244 -1.30 -16.46 -20.44
CA SER A 244 -0.66 -15.29 -19.86
C SER A 244 0.75 -15.02 -20.41
N ARG A 245 1.47 -16.05 -20.83
CA ARG A 245 2.78 -15.97 -21.49
C ARG A 245 2.65 -15.43 -22.91
N SER A 246 1.67 -15.91 -23.68
CA SER A 246 1.45 -15.45 -25.06
C SER A 246 1.05 -13.98 -25.11
N TRP A 247 0.25 -13.54 -24.14
CA TRP A 247 -0.18 -12.13 -24.01
C TRP A 247 1.01 -11.19 -23.72
N ARG A 248 1.87 -11.54 -22.78
CA ARG A 248 3.07 -10.77 -22.44
C ARG A 248 4.14 -10.80 -23.52
N ALA A 249 4.18 -11.83 -24.36
CA ALA A 249 5.07 -11.90 -25.49
C ALA A 249 4.64 -10.99 -26.66
N ASN A 250 3.35 -10.60 -26.71
CA ASN A 250 2.82 -9.73 -27.74
C ASN A 250 3.20 -8.26 -27.45
N ALA A 251 4.00 -7.65 -28.33
CA ALA A 251 4.45 -6.27 -28.20
C ALA A 251 3.28 -5.27 -28.10
N VAL A 252 2.23 -5.50 -28.88
CA VAL A 252 1.02 -4.64 -28.87
C VAL A 252 0.34 -4.68 -27.49
N ALA A 253 0.17 -5.87 -26.92
CA ALA A 253 -0.46 -6.01 -25.61
C ALA A 253 0.36 -5.31 -24.50
N ARG A 254 1.71 -5.36 -24.56
CA ARG A 254 2.58 -4.63 -23.63
C ARG A 254 2.45 -3.12 -23.79
N HIS A 255 2.44 -2.61 -25.01
CA HIS A 255 2.23 -1.17 -25.24
C HIS A 255 0.86 -0.70 -24.74
N LEU A 256 -0.20 -1.50 -24.90
CA LEU A 256 -1.51 -1.18 -24.36
C LEU A 256 -1.51 -1.15 -22.82
N LEU A 257 -0.82 -2.09 -22.19
CA LEU A 257 -0.66 -2.08 -20.72
C LEU A 257 0.12 -0.85 -20.25
N ASP A 258 1.20 -0.48 -20.96
CA ASP A 258 1.97 0.72 -20.67
C ASP A 258 1.12 1.99 -20.79
N LEU A 259 0.25 2.06 -21.81
CA LEU A 259 -0.68 3.19 -21.98
C LEU A 259 -1.73 3.24 -20.87
N VAL A 260 -2.30 2.10 -20.49
CA VAL A 260 -3.24 2.01 -19.34
C VAL A 260 -2.55 2.44 -18.05
N GLY A 261 -1.33 1.98 -17.82
CA GLY A 261 -0.55 2.37 -16.65
C GLY A 261 -0.18 3.85 -16.65
N LEU A 262 0.18 4.41 -17.81
CA LEU A 262 0.46 5.84 -17.94
C LEU A 262 -0.79 6.67 -17.66
N ALA A 263 -1.95 6.27 -18.20
CA ALA A 263 -3.22 6.92 -17.91
C ALA A 263 -3.55 6.86 -16.40
N GLY A 264 -3.37 5.69 -15.77
CA GLY A 264 -3.52 5.54 -14.32
C GLY A 264 -2.59 6.47 -13.53
N LEU A 265 -1.31 6.51 -13.87
CA LEU A 265 -0.34 7.41 -13.24
C LEU A 265 -0.69 8.89 -13.46
N ALA A 266 -1.15 9.25 -14.66
CA ALA A 266 -1.60 10.61 -14.96
C ALA A 266 -2.80 11.03 -14.08
N VAL A 267 -3.78 10.13 -13.90
CA VAL A 267 -4.91 10.35 -12.98
C VAL A 267 -4.41 10.53 -11.54
N VAL A 268 -3.51 9.67 -11.06
CA VAL A 268 -2.93 9.79 -9.71
C VAL A 268 -2.27 11.16 -9.52
N ILE A 269 -1.39 11.58 -10.46
CA ILE A 269 -0.70 12.87 -10.38
C ILE A 269 -1.70 14.03 -10.48
N PHE A 270 -2.68 13.94 -11.39
CA PHE A 270 -3.73 14.94 -11.52
C PHE A 270 -4.51 15.13 -10.22
N MET A 271 -4.90 14.04 -9.57
CA MET A 271 -5.57 14.09 -8.27
C MET A 271 -4.67 14.72 -7.20
N MET A 272 -3.37 14.36 -7.14
CA MET A 272 -2.43 14.93 -6.18
C MET A 272 -2.22 16.45 -6.34
N VAL A 273 -2.38 16.99 -7.55
CA VAL A 273 -2.18 18.41 -7.84
C VAL A 273 -3.48 19.24 -7.72
N ARG A 274 -4.64 18.60 -7.95
CA ARG A 274 -5.91 19.30 -8.13
C ARG A 274 -6.94 19.04 -7.05
N THR A 275 -6.71 18.11 -6.15
CA THR A 275 -7.68 17.77 -5.11
C THR A 275 -7.37 18.55 -3.84
N ASP A 276 -8.40 19.18 -3.30
CA ASP A 276 -8.40 19.77 -1.97
C ASP A 276 -8.62 18.65 -0.94
N ASP A 277 -7.96 18.72 0.21
CA ASP A 277 -8.05 17.74 1.29
C ASP A 277 -9.44 17.66 1.92
N ASN A 278 -10.20 18.77 1.88
CA ASN A 278 -11.58 18.87 2.37
C ASN A 278 -12.64 18.54 1.31
N ALA A 279 -12.23 18.11 0.11
CA ALA A 279 -13.16 17.83 -0.98
C ALA A 279 -14.03 16.61 -0.69
N MET A 280 -15.33 16.82 -0.45
CA MET A 280 -16.31 15.74 -0.15
C MET A 280 -16.31 14.59 -1.16
N TRP A 281 -16.18 14.90 -2.47
CA TRP A 281 -16.17 13.89 -3.52
C TRP A 281 -15.03 12.86 -3.35
N LEU A 282 -13.95 13.27 -2.68
CA LEU A 282 -12.81 12.41 -2.39
C LEU A 282 -13.25 11.20 -1.56
N TYR A 283 -14.03 11.43 -0.53
CA TYR A 283 -14.56 10.40 0.38
C TYR A 283 -15.77 9.65 -0.20
N GLN A 284 -16.50 10.27 -1.13
CA GLN A 284 -17.67 9.70 -1.79
C GLN A 284 -17.33 8.85 -3.04
N GLY A 285 -16.05 8.56 -3.26
CA GLY A 285 -15.60 7.71 -4.36
C GLY A 285 -14.22 8.08 -4.92
N GLY A 286 -13.70 9.26 -4.63
CA GLY A 286 -12.38 9.70 -5.10
C GLY A 286 -11.25 8.77 -4.67
N PHE A 287 -11.29 8.23 -3.45
CA PHE A 287 -10.32 7.22 -3.00
C PHE A 287 -10.44 5.90 -3.78
N ALA A 288 -11.62 5.52 -4.24
CA ALA A 288 -11.78 4.35 -5.13
C ALA A 288 -11.15 4.64 -6.50
N VAL A 289 -11.36 5.83 -7.06
CA VAL A 289 -10.73 6.25 -8.32
C VAL A 289 -9.20 6.26 -8.17
N LEU A 290 -8.67 6.82 -7.09
CA LEU A 290 -7.24 6.81 -6.78
C LEU A 290 -6.68 5.39 -6.72
N ALA A 291 -7.34 4.49 -5.99
CA ALA A 291 -6.89 3.11 -5.84
C ALA A 291 -6.95 2.33 -7.15
N LEU A 292 -7.99 2.52 -7.98
CA LEU A 292 -8.09 1.90 -9.30
C LEU A 292 -7.05 2.47 -10.27
N ALA A 293 -6.81 3.77 -10.26
CA ALA A 293 -5.77 4.42 -11.06
C ALA A 293 -4.37 3.93 -10.65
N THR A 294 -4.13 3.77 -9.34
CA THR A 294 -2.89 3.18 -8.82
C THR A 294 -2.75 1.72 -9.24
N ALA A 295 -3.82 0.92 -9.17
CA ALA A 295 -3.82 -0.47 -9.64
C ALA A 295 -3.54 -0.55 -11.15
N ALA A 296 -4.08 0.36 -11.97
CA ALA A 296 -3.76 0.46 -13.39
C ALA A 296 -2.27 0.78 -13.61
N ALA A 297 -1.70 1.73 -12.85
CA ALA A 297 -0.27 2.05 -12.92
C ALA A 297 0.61 0.86 -12.51
N LEU A 298 0.18 0.03 -11.56
CA LEU A 298 0.92 -1.16 -11.11
C LEU A 298 1.02 -2.25 -12.17
N LEU A 299 0.09 -2.33 -13.14
CA LEU A 299 0.12 -3.35 -14.18
C LEU A 299 1.44 -3.39 -14.96
N PRO A 300 1.88 -2.30 -15.62
CA PRO A 300 3.16 -2.28 -16.31
C PRO A 300 4.36 -2.20 -15.36
N LEU A 301 4.23 -1.53 -14.20
CA LEU A 301 5.33 -1.36 -13.25
C LEU A 301 5.75 -2.68 -12.58
N ALA A 302 4.88 -3.68 -12.60
CA ALA A 302 5.18 -5.04 -12.17
C ALA A 302 5.84 -5.91 -13.28
N ASP A 303 6.11 -5.35 -14.46
CA ASP A 303 6.81 -6.03 -15.56
C ASP A 303 8.15 -5.31 -15.85
N GLU A 304 9.27 -6.04 -15.77
CA GLU A 304 10.62 -5.50 -16.03
C GLU A 304 10.85 -5.08 -17.49
N HIS A 305 10.05 -5.61 -18.43
CA HIS A 305 10.15 -5.33 -19.87
C HIS A 305 9.34 -4.10 -20.29
N SER A 306 8.52 -3.53 -19.42
CA SER A 306 7.75 -2.33 -19.66
C SER A 306 8.66 -1.11 -19.85
N TRP A 307 8.37 -0.27 -20.87
CA TRP A 307 9.07 1.00 -21.01
C TRP A 307 8.69 1.98 -19.89
N MET A 308 7.46 1.90 -19.37
CA MET A 308 7.02 2.70 -18.22
C MET A 308 7.87 2.39 -16.97
N THR A 309 8.19 1.10 -16.74
CA THR A 309 9.11 0.68 -15.66
C THR A 309 10.48 1.31 -15.80
N ARG A 310 10.99 1.49 -17.02
CA ARG A 310 12.29 2.13 -17.27
C ARG A 310 12.27 3.62 -16.94
N ILE A 311 11.17 4.31 -17.23
CA ILE A 311 11.01 5.76 -16.94
C ILE A 311 10.76 5.99 -15.46
N VAL A 312 9.77 5.31 -14.87
CA VAL A 312 9.41 5.48 -13.46
C VAL A 312 10.50 4.92 -12.54
N GLY A 313 11.21 3.86 -12.96
CA GLY A 313 12.33 3.25 -12.24
C GLY A 313 13.70 3.91 -12.48
N LEU A 314 13.76 5.16 -12.93
CA LEU A 314 15.03 5.89 -13.08
C LEU A 314 15.82 5.96 -11.76
N PRO A 315 17.17 5.96 -11.80
CA PRO A 315 18.01 5.87 -10.61
C PRO A 315 17.66 6.85 -9.48
N PRO A 316 17.34 8.14 -9.73
CA PRO A 316 16.97 9.08 -8.66
C PRO A 316 15.67 8.68 -7.96
N LEU A 317 14.61 8.35 -8.72
CA LEU A 317 13.32 7.93 -8.18
C LEU A 317 13.45 6.59 -7.46
N ARG A 318 14.18 5.64 -8.05
CA ARG A 318 14.45 4.35 -7.45
C ARG A 318 15.20 4.49 -6.12
N TRP A 319 16.21 5.38 -6.05
CA TRP A 319 16.95 5.63 -4.82
C TRP A 319 16.04 6.21 -3.74
N LEU A 320 15.24 7.22 -4.06
CA LEU A 320 14.31 7.85 -3.13
C LEU A 320 13.24 6.87 -2.64
N GLY A 321 12.64 6.09 -3.54
CA GLY A 321 11.68 5.05 -3.19
C GLY A 321 12.31 3.92 -2.38
N ALA A 322 13.56 3.57 -2.68
CA ALA A 322 14.33 2.59 -1.91
C ALA A 322 14.71 3.13 -0.53
N VAL A 323 15.05 4.42 -0.38
CA VAL A 323 15.32 5.05 0.93
C VAL A 323 14.04 5.07 1.77
N SER A 324 12.90 5.40 1.21
CA SER A 324 11.59 5.18 1.84
C SER A 324 11.35 3.72 2.26
N TYR A 325 12.11 2.79 1.67
CA TYR A 325 12.02 1.34 1.83
C TYR A 325 13.32 0.68 2.34
N THR A 326 14.39 1.40 2.65
CA THR A 326 15.72 0.82 2.99
C THR A 326 15.69 -0.05 4.23
N HIS A 327 14.76 0.18 5.11
CA HIS A 327 14.46 -0.80 6.14
C HIS A 327 13.91 -2.13 5.57
N LEU A 328 13.59 -2.21 4.26
CA LEU A 328 12.98 -3.36 3.62
C LEU A 328 13.96 -4.30 2.92
N ARG A 329 15.11 -3.81 2.48
CA ARG A 329 16.03 -4.55 1.59
C ARG A 329 17.14 -5.33 2.30
N ALA A 330 17.49 -4.97 3.52
CA ALA A 330 18.65 -5.53 4.23
C ALA A 330 18.51 -7.00 4.66
N HIS A 331 17.37 -7.67 4.39
CA HIS A 331 17.11 -9.03 4.86
C HIS A 331 16.52 -9.99 3.82
N GLU A 332 16.67 -9.69 2.51
CA GLU A 332 16.37 -10.67 1.45
C GLU A 332 17.60 -11.48 0.98
N THR A 333 18.76 -11.25 1.58
CA THR A 333 20.00 -12.03 1.36
C THR A 333 20.19 -13.10 2.42
#